data_87f4ecd9b72e0ac8378775f580932f4e
#
_entry.id   87f4ecd9b72e0ac8378775f580932f4e
#
_cell.length_a   1.000
_cell.length_b   1.000
_cell.length_c   1.000
_cell.angle_alpha   90.00
_cell.angle_beta   90.00
_cell.angle_gamma   90.00
#
_symmetry.space_group_name_H-M   'P 1'
#
loop_
_entity.id
_entity.type
_entity.pdbx_description
1 polymer ?
#
loop_
_entity_poly.entity_id
_entity_poly.type
_entity_poly.pdbx_seq_one_letter_code
_entity_poly.pdbx_strand_id
1 'polypeptide(L)'
;MAPTVIGGNPIHILTQHPIIQPELLASVNNDRVLVIIQLSGGNDGLNTVIPVGDYSKYYNARTNIAIPEKKILSLTGNSATGLNPAMTAFQNLFNEGKLNIVQSVGYPQPSFSHFRATDIWMSGSDSTQYLNTGWAGRYLDNQYPNYPEAYPSDQNPDPLAIQIGSITSLTCQGPVVNMGVSISDPASYYNLIDNIDDVVPNTNGGYELSFVRRIAKQTNKYAIRIKAASDSIKQQVTYPNNSLASQLKIVARLIKGGLKTKVYMVNYGGFDTHAGQTNSIDTTIGPHATLLNAVSEAVNAFQNDIKGLEIDDRVIGMTYSEFGRRTKSNASGGTDHGAAAPLFLFGKNVRGGVFGKNPDLPITATTNDNIPYQTDFRSIYNSILTNWFCVKETDNMQIMLKQYPTIPLINASVCGVAMENSTFAGNTMISNYPNPFSAQTRIEFKTAGGATLVQLLDTSGTVIKILVDMSYPYAGMNSVTLFGSNLPAGVYYLRLQNGINQYVKTIIKM
;
A
#
# COMPACT_ATOMS: atom_id res chain seq x y z
N MET A 1 -51.57 -10.73 18.17
CA MET A 1 -50.54 -11.11 19.16
C MET A 1 -50.73 -10.22 20.37
N ALA A 2 -50.88 -10.81 21.55
CA ALA A 2 -51.11 -10.05 22.79
C ALA A 2 -49.78 -9.40 23.23
N PRO A 3 -49.79 -8.19 23.82
CA PRO A 3 -48.58 -7.54 24.28
C PRO A 3 -48.03 -8.25 25.51
N THR A 4 -46.73 -8.49 25.53
CA THR A 4 -46.02 -9.06 26.69
C THR A 4 -45.83 -7.93 27.71
N VAL A 5 -46.32 -8.15 28.93
CA VAL A 5 -46.22 -7.20 30.06
C VAL A 5 -45.27 -7.80 31.10
N ILE A 6 -44.25 -7.06 31.52
CA ILE A 6 -43.39 -7.41 32.65
C ILE A 6 -43.47 -6.25 33.68
N GLY A 7 -43.88 -6.55 34.93
CA GLY A 7 -43.87 -5.59 36.02
C GLY A 7 -44.92 -4.48 35.93
N GLY A 8 -46.05 -4.70 35.24
CA GLY A 8 -47.16 -3.76 35.24
C GLY A 8 -47.01 -2.51 34.32
N ASN A 9 -45.93 -2.36 33.60
CA ASN A 9 -45.74 -1.31 32.62
C ASN A 9 -45.74 -1.85 31.22
N PRO A 10 -46.45 -1.25 30.22
CA PRO A 10 -46.40 -1.67 28.84
C PRO A 10 -45.02 -1.34 28.26
N ILE A 11 -44.29 -2.37 27.83
CA ILE A 11 -43.08 -2.18 27.02
C ILE A 11 -43.52 -1.85 25.60
N HIS A 12 -43.43 -0.61 25.19
CA HIS A 12 -43.49 -0.24 23.80
C HIS A 12 -42.19 -0.70 23.14
N ILE A 13 -42.20 -1.89 22.52
CA ILE A 13 -41.16 -2.26 21.57
C ILE A 13 -41.37 -1.33 20.37
N LEU A 14 -40.54 -0.30 20.27
CA LEU A 14 -40.38 0.48 19.05
C LEU A 14 -39.76 -0.42 18.00
N THR A 15 -40.60 -1.16 17.29
CA THR A 15 -40.26 -1.83 16.05
C THR A 15 -40.18 -0.77 14.93
N GLN A 16 -39.31 0.18 15.09
CA GLN A 16 -38.72 0.94 14.00
C GLN A 16 -37.23 0.68 14.04
N HIS A 17 -36.84 -0.55 13.66
CA HIS A 17 -35.60 -0.68 12.95
C HIS A 17 -35.78 0.10 11.65
N PRO A 18 -34.97 1.12 11.37
CA PRO A 18 -34.89 1.62 10.02
C PRO A 18 -34.63 0.38 9.17
N ILE A 19 -35.45 0.14 8.19
CA ILE A 19 -35.15 -0.82 7.12
C ILE A 19 -33.83 -0.31 6.57
N ILE A 20 -32.73 -0.93 7.00
CA ILE A 20 -31.43 -0.74 6.39
C ILE A 20 -31.67 -1.20 4.96
N GLN A 21 -31.74 -0.25 4.04
CA GLN A 21 -31.91 -0.56 2.65
C GLN A 21 -30.80 -1.55 2.28
N PRO A 22 -31.11 -2.67 1.64
CA PRO A 22 -30.10 -3.67 1.24
C PRO A 22 -28.97 -3.05 0.39
N GLU A 23 -29.22 -1.92 -0.23
CA GLU A 23 -28.25 -1.12 -0.99
C GLU A 23 -27.16 -0.46 -0.12
N LEU A 24 -27.40 -0.28 1.19
CA LEU A 24 -26.36 0.24 2.12
C LEU A 24 -25.47 -0.88 2.69
N LEU A 25 -25.86 -2.14 2.52
CA LEU A 25 -25.10 -3.35 2.89
C LEU A 25 -24.40 -4.01 1.70
N ALA A 26 -24.54 -3.46 0.51
CA ALA A 26 -23.59 -3.74 -0.55
C ALA A 26 -22.25 -3.13 -0.10
N SER A 27 -21.46 -3.89 0.66
CA SER A 27 -20.01 -3.80 0.59
C SER A 27 -19.78 -3.69 -0.92
N VAL A 28 -19.19 -2.61 -1.39
CA VAL A 28 -18.93 -2.40 -2.81
C VAL A 28 -18.06 -3.58 -3.24
N ASN A 29 -18.70 -4.65 -3.69
CA ASN A 29 -18.00 -5.82 -4.22
C ASN A 29 -17.43 -5.36 -5.56
N ASN A 30 -16.41 -4.48 -5.42
CA ASN A 30 -15.68 -3.96 -6.53
C ASN A 30 -14.83 -5.09 -7.09
N ASP A 31 -14.67 -5.15 -8.38
CA ASP A 31 -13.83 -6.12 -9.07
C ASP A 31 -12.35 -5.69 -9.12
N ARG A 32 -11.93 -4.79 -8.22
CA ARG A 32 -10.60 -4.22 -8.17
C ARG A 32 -9.56 -5.21 -7.69
N VAL A 33 -8.38 -5.08 -8.25
CA VAL A 33 -7.26 -5.99 -8.07
C VAL A 33 -6.01 -5.21 -7.68
N LEU A 34 -5.27 -5.74 -6.72
CA LEU A 34 -3.93 -5.30 -6.35
C LEU A 34 -2.90 -6.35 -6.77
N VAL A 35 -1.87 -5.92 -7.50
CA VAL A 35 -0.70 -6.73 -7.82
C VAL A 35 0.48 -6.27 -6.97
N ILE A 36 1.01 -7.16 -6.14
CA ILE A 36 2.15 -6.88 -5.25
C ILE A 36 3.39 -7.53 -5.83
N ILE A 37 4.43 -6.75 -6.09
CA ILE A 37 5.73 -7.21 -6.57
C ILE A 37 6.76 -7.07 -5.44
N GLN A 38 7.22 -8.18 -4.90
CA GLN A 38 8.32 -8.18 -3.95
C GLN A 38 9.66 -8.16 -4.69
N LEU A 39 10.50 -7.16 -4.41
CA LEU A 39 11.88 -7.06 -4.87
C LEU A 39 12.80 -7.61 -3.78
N SER A 40 13.03 -8.93 -3.76
CA SER A 40 13.75 -9.59 -2.66
C SER A 40 15.25 -9.34 -2.71
N GLY A 41 15.81 -8.92 -1.58
CA GLY A 41 17.23 -8.71 -1.39
C GLY A 41 17.61 -7.30 -0.92
N GLY A 42 16.65 -6.41 -0.68
CA GLY A 42 16.95 -5.03 -0.25
C GLY A 42 17.45 -4.16 -1.40
N ASN A 43 16.52 -3.64 -2.18
CA ASN A 43 16.84 -2.82 -3.34
C ASN A 43 17.61 -1.54 -2.97
N ASP A 44 18.67 -1.22 -3.69
CA ASP A 44 19.42 0.04 -3.54
C ASP A 44 18.62 1.24 -4.06
N GLY A 45 17.95 1.92 -3.13
CA GLY A 45 17.07 3.03 -3.44
C GLY A 45 17.76 4.22 -4.09
N LEU A 46 18.98 4.57 -3.67
CA LEU A 46 19.69 5.72 -4.22
C LEU A 46 20.22 5.50 -5.64
N ASN A 47 20.50 4.26 -6.03
CA ASN A 47 20.84 3.94 -7.43
C ASN A 47 19.60 3.57 -8.26
N THR A 48 18.41 3.49 -7.64
CA THR A 48 17.11 3.31 -8.32
C THR A 48 16.46 4.66 -8.64
N VAL A 49 16.30 5.49 -7.61
CA VAL A 49 15.72 6.85 -7.67
C VAL A 49 16.77 7.83 -7.17
N ILE A 50 17.35 8.57 -8.07
CA ILE A 50 18.56 9.35 -7.84
C ILE A 50 18.19 10.78 -7.46
N PRO A 51 18.72 11.32 -6.33
CA PRO A 51 18.46 12.68 -5.88
C PRO A 51 19.28 13.72 -6.67
N VAL A 52 18.81 14.08 -7.85
CA VAL A 52 19.49 15.02 -8.76
C VAL A 52 19.69 16.39 -8.09
N GLY A 53 18.73 16.84 -7.29
CA GLY A 53 18.85 18.13 -6.55
C GLY A 53 19.98 18.14 -5.51
N ASP A 54 20.43 16.97 -5.05
CA ASP A 54 21.55 16.78 -4.12
C ASP A 54 22.64 15.88 -4.72
N TYR A 55 22.85 15.94 -6.03
CA TYR A 55 23.73 15.04 -6.76
C TYR A 55 25.14 14.97 -6.19
N SER A 56 25.71 16.09 -5.75
CA SER A 56 27.07 16.12 -5.17
C SER A 56 27.19 15.27 -3.91
N LYS A 57 26.18 15.29 -3.03
CA LYS A 57 26.13 14.46 -1.83
C LYS A 57 26.00 12.98 -2.18
N TYR A 58 25.12 12.65 -3.13
CA TYR A 58 24.95 11.29 -3.67
C TYR A 58 26.27 10.77 -4.26
N TYR A 59 26.90 11.54 -5.14
CA TYR A 59 28.16 11.17 -5.75
C TYR A 59 29.28 10.94 -4.72
N ASN A 60 29.44 11.88 -3.77
CA ASN A 60 30.47 11.78 -2.74
C ASN A 60 30.29 10.55 -1.82
N ALA A 61 29.06 10.15 -1.57
CA ALA A 61 28.78 8.96 -0.79
C ALA A 61 29.08 7.64 -1.55
N ARG A 62 29.11 7.67 -2.91
CA ARG A 62 29.06 6.47 -3.75
C ARG A 62 29.96 6.55 -4.97
N THR A 63 31.13 7.17 -4.86
CA THR A 63 32.04 7.45 -5.99
C THR A 63 32.34 6.25 -6.89
N ASN A 64 32.33 5.03 -6.34
CA ASN A 64 32.62 3.79 -7.04
C ASN A 64 31.41 3.13 -7.72
N ILE A 65 30.17 3.56 -7.42
CA ILE A 65 28.92 3.01 -8.00
C ILE A 65 27.90 4.09 -8.42
N ALA A 66 28.25 5.37 -8.24
CA ALA A 66 27.33 6.47 -8.58
C ALA A 66 27.03 6.50 -10.09
N ILE A 67 25.79 6.67 -10.43
CA ILE A 67 25.35 6.88 -11.82
C ILE A 67 25.78 8.28 -12.27
N PRO A 68 26.48 8.43 -13.39
CA PRO A 68 26.88 9.75 -13.91
C PRO A 68 25.68 10.65 -14.15
N GLU A 69 25.73 11.91 -13.70
CA GLU A 69 24.60 12.84 -13.72
C GLU A 69 23.94 12.95 -15.11
N LYS A 70 24.76 13.03 -16.16
CA LYS A 70 24.31 13.15 -17.56
C LYS A 70 23.59 11.89 -18.09
N LYS A 71 23.65 10.79 -17.38
CA LYS A 71 23.02 9.50 -17.74
C LYS A 71 21.71 9.26 -16.97
N ILE A 72 21.41 10.06 -15.96
CA ILE A 72 20.20 9.93 -15.16
C ILE A 72 18.98 10.26 -16.02
N LEU A 73 17.95 9.41 -15.96
CA LEU A 73 16.69 9.68 -16.66
C LEU A 73 15.91 10.77 -15.92
N SER A 74 15.61 11.86 -16.64
CA SER A 74 14.81 12.97 -16.13
C SER A 74 13.33 12.59 -16.04
N LEU A 75 12.61 13.22 -15.11
CA LEU A 75 11.18 13.02 -14.90
C LEU A 75 10.42 14.31 -15.26
N THR A 76 9.39 14.19 -16.07
CA THR A 76 8.57 15.36 -16.49
C THR A 76 7.94 16.02 -15.25
N GLY A 77 8.17 17.32 -15.11
CA GLY A 77 7.65 18.11 -13.98
C GLY A 77 8.41 17.92 -12.66
N ASN A 78 9.53 17.19 -12.65
CA ASN A 78 10.37 17.04 -11.46
C ASN A 78 11.86 17.07 -11.85
N SER A 79 12.53 18.18 -11.56
CA SER A 79 13.95 18.36 -11.84
C SER A 79 14.86 17.89 -10.70
N ALA A 80 14.32 17.65 -9.52
CA ALA A 80 15.11 17.27 -8.34
C ALA A 80 15.38 15.77 -8.24
N THR A 81 14.58 14.96 -8.94
CA THR A 81 14.63 13.49 -8.86
C THR A 81 14.76 12.88 -10.26
N GLY A 82 15.56 11.83 -10.40
CA GLY A 82 15.68 11.09 -11.65
C GLY A 82 15.68 9.58 -11.42
N LEU A 83 15.62 8.81 -12.50
CA LEU A 83 15.68 7.35 -12.45
C LEU A 83 17.01 6.83 -12.98
N ASN A 84 17.35 5.62 -12.55
CA ASN A 84 18.46 4.86 -13.13
C ASN A 84 18.28 4.75 -14.66
N PRO A 85 19.36 4.88 -15.47
CA PRO A 85 19.26 4.82 -16.93
C PRO A 85 18.69 3.51 -17.47
N ALA A 86 18.71 2.43 -16.70
CA ALA A 86 18.09 1.16 -17.06
C ALA A 86 16.55 1.14 -16.96
N MET A 87 15.92 2.22 -16.47
CA MET A 87 14.47 2.26 -16.16
C MET A 87 13.67 3.10 -17.16
N THR A 88 14.00 3.06 -18.44
CA THR A 88 13.32 3.87 -19.47
C THR A 88 11.82 3.59 -19.55
N ALA A 89 11.40 2.36 -19.36
CA ALA A 89 9.98 2.01 -19.37
C ALA A 89 9.23 2.61 -18.14
N PHE A 90 9.86 2.67 -16.97
CA PHE A 90 9.29 3.37 -15.80
C PHE A 90 9.26 4.88 -16.01
N GLN A 91 10.27 5.47 -16.67
CA GLN A 91 10.24 6.88 -17.07
C GLN A 91 9.02 7.18 -17.96
N ASN A 92 8.74 6.31 -18.92
CA ASN A 92 7.58 6.45 -19.80
C ASN A 92 6.27 6.37 -19.01
N LEU A 93 6.09 5.39 -18.13
CA LEU A 93 4.91 5.27 -17.27
C LEU A 93 4.75 6.48 -16.34
N PHE A 94 5.86 7.03 -15.83
CA PHE A 94 5.86 8.25 -15.02
C PHE A 94 5.37 9.45 -15.83
N ASN A 95 5.92 9.63 -17.02
CA ASN A 95 5.58 10.74 -17.91
C ASN A 95 4.13 10.63 -18.43
N GLU A 96 3.57 9.43 -18.50
CA GLU A 96 2.15 9.19 -18.77
C GLU A 96 1.24 9.38 -17.53
N GLY A 97 1.79 9.72 -16.38
CA GLY A 97 1.04 9.88 -15.13
C GLY A 97 0.54 8.58 -14.51
N LYS A 98 1.09 7.44 -14.89
CA LYS A 98 0.70 6.09 -14.43
C LYS A 98 1.66 5.46 -13.42
N LEU A 99 2.69 6.18 -13.00
CA LEU A 99 3.67 5.75 -12.00
C LEU A 99 3.77 6.79 -10.90
N ASN A 100 3.66 6.36 -9.65
CA ASN A 100 4.00 7.14 -8.46
C ASN A 100 5.27 6.59 -7.83
N ILE A 101 6.19 7.47 -7.50
CA ILE A 101 7.41 7.17 -6.77
C ILE A 101 7.22 7.67 -5.34
N VAL A 102 7.03 6.76 -4.38
CA VAL A 102 6.99 7.12 -2.96
C VAL A 102 8.40 7.09 -2.40
N GLN A 103 8.89 8.24 -1.96
CA GLN A 103 10.26 8.40 -1.48
C GLN A 103 10.43 7.87 -0.05
N SER A 104 11.61 7.30 0.21
CA SER A 104 12.08 6.94 1.55
C SER A 104 11.05 6.19 2.39
N VAL A 105 10.52 5.09 1.83
CA VAL A 105 9.54 4.24 2.49
C VAL A 105 10.25 3.29 3.46
N GLY A 106 9.75 3.19 4.67
CA GLY A 106 10.32 2.34 5.71
C GLY A 106 9.42 2.29 6.95
N TYR A 107 10.02 2.08 8.12
CA TYR A 107 9.31 2.00 9.40
C TYR A 107 10.26 2.29 10.58
N PRO A 108 9.72 2.61 11.79
CA PRO A 108 10.54 2.84 12.97
C PRO A 108 11.34 1.60 13.38
N GLN A 109 12.60 1.79 13.80
CA GLN A 109 13.51 0.74 14.27
C GLN A 109 13.66 -0.40 13.25
N PRO A 110 14.14 -0.11 12.02
CA PRO A 110 14.18 -1.07 10.94
C PRO A 110 15.06 -2.29 11.28
N SER A 111 14.57 -3.46 10.87
CA SER A 111 15.37 -4.69 10.89
C SER A 111 16.20 -4.78 9.61
N PHE A 112 17.46 -5.18 9.75
CA PHE A 112 18.36 -5.43 8.62
C PHE A 112 18.52 -6.93 8.32
N SER A 113 17.69 -7.78 8.92
CA SER A 113 17.58 -9.20 8.58
C SER A 113 16.52 -9.37 7.49
N HIS A 114 16.87 -10.00 6.37
CA HIS A 114 15.93 -10.31 5.29
C HIS A 114 14.66 -10.98 5.80
N PHE A 115 14.80 -12.02 6.62
CA PHE A 115 13.66 -12.76 7.16
C PHE A 115 12.74 -11.85 7.98
N ARG A 116 13.32 -11.16 8.97
CA ARG A 116 12.52 -10.32 9.88
C ARG A 116 11.91 -9.11 9.18
N ALA A 117 12.66 -8.44 8.32
CA ALA A 117 12.15 -7.30 7.59
C ALA A 117 11.02 -7.72 6.63
N THR A 118 11.17 -8.86 5.95
CA THR A 118 10.11 -9.43 5.11
C THR A 118 8.85 -9.75 5.92
N ASP A 119 8.97 -10.36 7.11
CA ASP A 119 7.83 -10.61 8.00
C ASP A 119 7.11 -9.32 8.41
N ILE A 120 7.85 -8.24 8.71
CA ILE A 120 7.29 -6.95 9.07
C ILE A 120 6.47 -6.38 7.91
N TRP A 121 6.99 -6.40 6.69
CA TRP A 121 6.29 -5.93 5.50
C TRP A 121 5.05 -6.79 5.19
N MET A 122 5.17 -8.11 5.27
CA MET A 122 4.07 -9.03 4.99
C MET A 122 2.96 -8.94 6.04
N SER A 123 3.33 -8.80 7.31
CA SER A 123 2.35 -8.72 8.40
C SER A 123 1.81 -7.32 8.66
N GLY A 124 2.54 -6.26 8.29
CA GLY A 124 2.23 -4.89 8.70
C GLY A 124 2.51 -4.61 10.18
N SER A 125 3.33 -5.45 10.85
CA SER A 125 3.65 -5.32 12.28
C SER A 125 4.59 -4.16 12.58
N ASP A 126 4.67 -3.77 13.86
CA ASP A 126 5.81 -3.03 14.36
C ASP A 126 7.07 -3.91 14.39
N SER A 127 8.26 -3.31 14.39
CA SER A 127 9.53 -4.05 14.33
C SER A 127 9.75 -4.98 15.53
N THR A 128 9.18 -4.65 16.68
CA THR A 128 9.28 -5.42 17.93
C THR A 128 8.15 -6.45 18.11
N GLN A 129 7.16 -6.47 17.20
CA GLN A 129 5.99 -7.32 17.29
C GLN A 129 6.04 -8.41 16.22
N TYR A 130 5.81 -9.67 16.61
CA TYR A 130 5.64 -10.80 15.71
C TYR A 130 4.16 -11.09 15.52
N LEU A 131 3.69 -11.14 14.28
CA LEU A 131 2.33 -11.49 13.91
C LEU A 131 2.31 -12.72 13.03
N ASN A 132 1.37 -13.61 13.31
CA ASN A 132 1.14 -14.81 12.50
C ASN A 132 0.14 -14.59 11.36
N THR A 133 -0.31 -13.32 11.16
CA THR A 133 -1.26 -12.95 10.12
C THR A 133 -0.66 -11.86 9.23
N GLY A 134 -0.99 -11.90 7.94
CA GLY A 134 -0.65 -10.88 6.97
C GLY A 134 -1.71 -9.78 6.87
N TRP A 135 -1.30 -8.59 6.45
CA TRP A 135 -2.23 -7.45 6.34
C TRP A 135 -3.32 -7.71 5.28
N ALA A 136 -2.96 -8.29 4.14
CA ALA A 136 -3.94 -8.64 3.11
C ALA A 136 -4.79 -9.84 3.51
N GLY A 137 -4.23 -10.81 4.26
CA GLY A 137 -5.01 -11.91 4.83
C GLY A 137 -6.09 -11.42 5.79
N ARG A 138 -5.77 -10.46 6.68
CA ARG A 138 -6.77 -9.82 7.57
C ARG A 138 -7.82 -9.02 6.79
N TYR A 139 -7.41 -8.34 5.71
CA TYR A 139 -8.35 -7.67 4.81
C TYR A 139 -9.32 -8.67 4.17
N LEU A 140 -8.82 -9.77 3.63
CA LEU A 140 -9.65 -10.79 3.00
C LEU A 140 -10.58 -11.46 4.02
N ASP A 141 -10.11 -11.77 5.22
CA ASP A 141 -10.92 -12.34 6.29
C ASP A 141 -12.07 -11.41 6.72
N ASN A 142 -11.78 -10.11 6.83
CA ASN A 142 -12.81 -9.09 7.12
C ASN A 142 -13.88 -8.99 6.02
N GLN A 143 -13.46 -9.07 4.74
CA GLN A 143 -14.39 -8.93 3.61
C GLN A 143 -15.09 -10.24 3.21
N TYR A 144 -14.52 -11.38 3.55
CA TYR A 144 -14.97 -12.73 3.17
C TYR A 144 -15.07 -13.64 4.41
N PRO A 145 -16.02 -13.35 5.31
CA PRO A 145 -16.16 -14.10 6.56
C PRO A 145 -16.49 -15.57 6.32
N ASN A 146 -16.17 -16.40 7.31
CA ASN A 146 -16.35 -17.86 7.27
C ASN A 146 -15.49 -18.59 6.22
N TYR A 147 -14.37 -18.00 5.82
CA TYR A 147 -13.36 -18.72 5.05
C TYR A 147 -12.56 -19.65 5.97
N PRO A 148 -12.30 -20.93 5.62
CA PRO A 148 -12.54 -21.57 4.32
C PRO A 148 -13.90 -22.32 4.22
N GLU A 149 -14.70 -22.41 5.29
CA GLU A 149 -15.90 -23.26 5.38
C GLU A 149 -16.94 -22.95 4.29
N ALA A 150 -17.17 -21.66 4.02
CA ALA A 150 -18.17 -21.20 3.06
C ALA A 150 -17.61 -21.04 1.63
N TYR A 151 -16.38 -21.49 1.37
CA TYR A 151 -15.69 -21.23 0.09
C TYR A 151 -15.15 -22.51 -0.56
N PRO A 152 -15.05 -22.56 -1.92
CA PRO A 152 -15.72 -21.65 -2.85
C PRO A 152 -17.24 -21.81 -2.82
N SER A 153 -17.96 -20.72 -3.09
CA SER A 153 -19.42 -20.70 -3.22
C SER A 153 -19.84 -20.19 -4.61
N ASP A 154 -21.13 -20.27 -4.94
CA ASP A 154 -21.64 -19.75 -6.20
C ASP A 154 -21.42 -18.25 -6.36
N GLN A 155 -21.44 -17.49 -5.25
CA GLN A 155 -21.17 -16.04 -5.25
C GLN A 155 -19.67 -15.73 -5.27
N ASN A 156 -18.84 -16.58 -4.67
CA ASN A 156 -17.39 -16.43 -4.58
C ASN A 156 -16.68 -17.71 -5.02
N PRO A 157 -16.72 -18.04 -6.33
CA PRO A 157 -16.18 -19.30 -6.85
C PRO A 157 -14.66 -19.27 -7.03
N ASP A 158 -14.04 -18.09 -6.94
CA ASP A 158 -12.64 -17.86 -7.29
C ASP A 158 -11.75 -17.74 -6.03
N PRO A 159 -10.45 -18.07 -6.12
CA PRO A 159 -9.53 -17.83 -5.01
C PRO A 159 -9.44 -16.34 -4.69
N LEU A 160 -9.44 -15.99 -3.40
CA LEU A 160 -9.43 -14.61 -2.93
C LEU A 160 -8.09 -13.92 -3.17
N ALA A 161 -6.99 -14.68 -3.07
CA ALA A 161 -5.63 -14.24 -3.41
C ALA A 161 -4.88 -15.35 -4.15
N ILE A 162 -3.94 -14.96 -5.02
CA ILE A 162 -3.08 -15.88 -5.76
C ILE A 162 -1.63 -15.42 -5.66
N GLN A 163 -0.76 -16.31 -5.18
CA GLN A 163 0.69 -16.17 -5.27
C GLN A 163 1.18 -16.90 -6.52
N ILE A 164 1.89 -16.22 -7.42
CA ILE A 164 2.60 -16.91 -8.50
C ILE A 164 3.94 -17.40 -7.93
N GLY A 165 4.05 -18.71 -7.74
CA GLY A 165 5.19 -19.35 -7.09
C GLY A 165 4.78 -20.65 -6.41
N SER A 166 5.68 -21.26 -5.65
CA SER A 166 5.47 -22.56 -5.00
C SER A 166 4.93 -22.48 -3.57
N ILE A 167 4.99 -21.31 -2.93
CA ILE A 167 4.63 -21.14 -1.52
C ILE A 167 3.74 -19.91 -1.37
N THR A 168 2.67 -20.03 -0.60
CA THR A 168 1.80 -18.90 -0.27
C THR A 168 2.50 -17.93 0.69
N SER A 169 2.36 -16.64 0.43
CA SER A 169 2.95 -15.59 1.25
C SER A 169 2.24 -15.41 2.59
N LEU A 170 3.00 -15.07 3.63
CA LEU A 170 2.46 -14.58 4.90
C LEU A 170 1.54 -13.36 4.70
N THR A 171 1.75 -12.55 3.67
CA THR A 171 0.88 -11.41 3.34
C THR A 171 -0.60 -11.80 3.26
N CYS A 172 -0.90 -13.00 2.73
CA CYS A 172 -2.25 -13.52 2.57
C CYS A 172 -2.70 -14.42 3.74
N GLN A 173 -1.91 -14.57 4.81
CA GLN A 173 -2.28 -15.36 5.96
C GLN A 173 -3.38 -14.68 6.77
N GLY A 174 -4.55 -15.28 6.81
CA GLY A 174 -5.66 -14.87 7.67
C GLY A 174 -5.51 -15.42 9.11
N PRO A 175 -6.44 -15.08 10.00
CA PRO A 175 -6.39 -15.53 11.40
C PRO A 175 -6.43 -17.06 11.58
N VAL A 176 -7.12 -17.76 10.71
CA VAL A 176 -7.33 -19.22 10.79
C VAL A 176 -6.46 -19.95 9.77
N VAL A 177 -6.50 -19.53 8.50
CA VAL A 177 -5.81 -20.18 7.38
C VAL A 177 -5.23 -19.12 6.44
N ASN A 178 -4.40 -19.57 5.49
CA ASN A 178 -4.00 -18.69 4.39
C ASN A 178 -5.19 -18.47 3.45
N MET A 179 -5.49 -17.20 3.14
CA MET A 179 -6.63 -16.77 2.32
C MET A 179 -6.34 -16.86 0.81
N GLY A 180 -5.16 -17.32 0.43
CA GLY A 180 -4.72 -17.44 -0.94
C GLY A 180 -4.29 -18.85 -1.31
N VAL A 181 -4.06 -19.03 -2.61
CA VAL A 181 -3.45 -20.23 -3.17
C VAL A 181 -2.14 -19.87 -3.88
N SER A 182 -1.20 -20.81 -3.97
CA SER A 182 0.01 -20.65 -4.77
C SER A 182 -0.08 -21.49 -6.05
N ILE A 183 0.38 -20.90 -7.16
CA ILE A 183 0.43 -21.58 -8.45
C ILE A 183 1.77 -21.26 -9.13
N SER A 184 2.46 -22.27 -9.66
CA SER A 184 3.66 -22.05 -10.47
C SER A 184 3.30 -21.85 -11.94
N ASP A 185 2.40 -22.66 -12.46
CA ASP A 185 1.88 -22.61 -13.81
C ASP A 185 0.40 -23.01 -13.82
N PRO A 186 -0.52 -22.16 -14.36
CA PRO A 186 -1.92 -22.48 -14.45
C PRO A 186 -2.24 -23.75 -15.24
N ALA A 187 -1.41 -24.09 -16.23
CA ALA A 187 -1.62 -25.26 -17.09
C ALA A 187 -1.34 -26.58 -16.36
N SER A 188 -0.45 -26.57 -15.39
CA SER A 188 -0.07 -27.77 -14.59
C SER A 188 -0.75 -27.81 -13.23
N TYR A 189 -1.51 -26.78 -12.86
CA TYR A 189 -2.18 -26.67 -11.58
C TYR A 189 -3.56 -27.32 -11.62
N TYR A 190 -3.63 -28.66 -11.50
CA TYR A 190 -4.89 -29.39 -11.37
C TYR A 190 -4.71 -30.81 -10.81
N ASN A 191 -5.76 -31.33 -10.15
CA ASN A 191 -5.92 -32.69 -9.65
C ASN A 191 -4.79 -33.21 -8.76
N LEU A 192 -4.64 -32.60 -7.58
CA LEU A 192 -3.70 -33.06 -6.57
C LEU A 192 -4.18 -34.31 -5.80
N ILE A 193 -5.47 -34.52 -5.68
CA ILE A 193 -6.01 -35.63 -4.84
C ILE A 193 -7.37 -36.10 -5.39
N ASP A 194 -7.47 -37.38 -5.78
CA ASP A 194 -8.73 -38.11 -6.01
C ASP A 194 -9.18 -38.81 -4.72
N ASN A 195 -10.50 -39.05 -4.57
CA ASN A 195 -11.11 -39.85 -3.47
C ASN A 195 -11.00 -39.25 -2.05
N ILE A 196 -11.46 -38.00 -1.89
CA ILE A 196 -11.43 -37.30 -0.59
C ILE A 196 -12.75 -37.48 0.20
N ASP A 197 -13.67 -38.32 -0.27
CA ASP A 197 -15.04 -38.43 0.28
C ASP A 197 -15.26 -39.50 1.33
N ASP A 198 -14.21 -40.21 1.76
CA ASP A 198 -14.32 -41.22 2.82
C ASP A 198 -14.73 -40.62 4.16
N VAL A 199 -15.53 -41.37 4.91
CA VAL A 199 -15.95 -41.00 6.26
C VAL A 199 -14.72 -40.87 7.16
N VAL A 200 -14.61 -39.75 7.88
CA VAL A 200 -13.54 -39.52 8.85
C VAL A 200 -13.97 -40.02 10.24
N PRO A 201 -13.05 -40.55 11.07
CA PRO A 201 -13.36 -40.92 12.43
C PRO A 201 -13.79 -39.73 13.30
N ASN A 202 -14.73 -39.91 14.21
CA ASN A 202 -15.15 -38.88 15.17
C ASN A 202 -14.13 -38.79 16.34
N THR A 203 -12.93 -38.30 16.02
CA THR A 203 -11.79 -38.11 16.93
C THR A 203 -11.09 -36.77 16.56
N ASN A 204 -10.21 -36.30 17.46
CA ASN A 204 -9.41 -35.11 17.17
C ASN A 204 -8.62 -35.24 15.84
N GLY A 205 -7.97 -36.38 15.61
CA GLY A 205 -7.30 -36.66 14.34
C GLY A 205 -8.26 -36.73 13.15
N GLY A 206 -9.50 -37.17 13.35
CA GLY A 206 -10.54 -37.14 12.33
C GLY A 206 -10.99 -35.72 11.99
N TYR A 207 -11.06 -34.82 12.96
CA TYR A 207 -11.36 -33.38 12.69
C TYR A 207 -10.24 -32.73 11.90
N GLU A 208 -8.98 -32.98 12.24
CA GLU A 208 -7.82 -32.47 11.46
C GLU A 208 -7.80 -33.04 10.04
N LEU A 209 -8.05 -34.33 9.87
CA LEU A 209 -8.16 -34.98 8.56
C LEU A 209 -9.30 -34.37 7.73
N SER A 210 -10.46 -34.14 8.36
CA SER A 210 -11.60 -33.46 7.70
C SER A 210 -11.24 -32.07 7.22
N PHE A 211 -10.48 -31.30 8.02
CA PHE A 211 -9.99 -29.99 7.64
C PHE A 211 -9.05 -30.07 6.43
N VAL A 212 -8.03 -30.94 6.47
CA VAL A 212 -7.08 -31.14 5.36
C VAL A 212 -7.80 -31.53 4.07
N ARG A 213 -8.76 -32.45 4.14
CA ARG A 213 -9.58 -32.88 2.99
C ARG A 213 -10.40 -31.72 2.42
N ARG A 214 -10.95 -30.87 3.27
CA ARG A 214 -11.69 -29.67 2.84
C ARG A 214 -10.80 -28.72 2.06
N ILE A 215 -9.61 -28.41 2.56
CA ILE A 215 -8.64 -27.56 1.87
C ILE A 215 -8.25 -28.16 0.52
N ALA A 216 -8.04 -29.48 0.46
CA ALA A 216 -7.73 -30.16 -0.80
C ALA A 216 -8.87 -30.09 -1.83
N LYS A 217 -10.13 -30.31 -1.40
CA LYS A 217 -11.32 -30.12 -2.27
C LYS A 217 -11.45 -28.68 -2.76
N GLN A 218 -11.23 -27.70 -1.89
CA GLN A 218 -11.23 -26.29 -2.23
C GLN A 218 -10.16 -26.00 -3.28
N THR A 219 -8.94 -26.48 -3.08
CA THR A 219 -7.82 -26.33 -4.00
C THR A 219 -8.13 -26.91 -5.37
N ASN A 220 -8.75 -28.11 -5.45
CA ASN A 220 -9.15 -28.72 -6.72
C ASN A 220 -10.22 -27.88 -7.45
N LYS A 221 -11.21 -27.34 -6.74
CA LYS A 221 -12.22 -26.44 -7.35
C LYS A 221 -11.57 -25.17 -7.89
N TYR A 222 -10.65 -24.57 -7.15
CA TYR A 222 -9.90 -23.40 -7.60
C TYR A 222 -9.02 -23.72 -8.81
N ALA A 223 -8.40 -24.90 -8.86
CA ALA A 223 -7.58 -25.33 -9.98
C ALA A 223 -8.36 -25.32 -11.32
N ILE A 224 -9.58 -25.84 -11.31
CA ILE A 224 -10.46 -25.81 -12.48
C ILE A 224 -10.75 -24.38 -12.93
N ARG A 225 -11.06 -23.49 -11.98
CA ARG A 225 -11.34 -22.08 -12.26
C ARG A 225 -10.12 -21.35 -12.83
N ILE A 226 -8.96 -21.53 -12.21
CA ILE A 226 -7.67 -20.94 -12.63
C ILE A 226 -7.31 -21.39 -14.05
N LYS A 227 -7.43 -22.70 -14.32
CA LYS A 227 -7.15 -23.26 -15.64
C LYS A 227 -8.08 -22.69 -16.71
N ALA A 228 -9.38 -22.71 -16.47
CA ALA A 228 -10.38 -22.18 -17.39
C ALA A 228 -10.13 -20.68 -17.69
N ALA A 229 -9.85 -19.87 -16.67
CA ALA A 229 -9.53 -18.45 -16.83
C ALA A 229 -8.27 -18.26 -17.67
N SER A 230 -7.22 -19.03 -17.38
CA SER A 230 -5.94 -18.94 -18.11
C SER A 230 -6.10 -19.36 -19.59
N ASP A 231 -6.81 -20.45 -19.88
CA ASP A 231 -6.93 -21.00 -21.23
C ASP A 231 -7.81 -20.14 -22.15
N SER A 232 -8.72 -19.36 -21.57
CA SER A 232 -9.65 -18.51 -22.33
C SER A 232 -9.01 -17.30 -22.99
N ILE A 233 -7.77 -16.91 -22.58
CA ILE A 233 -7.15 -15.64 -22.98
C ILE A 233 -5.93 -15.83 -23.86
N LYS A 234 -5.96 -15.15 -25.02
CA LYS A 234 -4.81 -15.00 -25.91
C LYS A 234 -4.24 -13.59 -25.78
N GLN A 235 -3.05 -13.47 -25.24
CA GLN A 235 -2.35 -12.21 -25.10
C GLN A 235 -1.63 -11.84 -26.39
N GLN A 236 -1.61 -10.56 -26.73
CA GLN A 236 -0.98 -10.03 -27.94
C GLN A 236 0.34 -9.29 -27.63
N VAL A 237 0.54 -8.90 -26.38
CA VAL A 237 1.76 -8.20 -25.94
C VAL A 237 2.91 -9.19 -25.77
N THR A 238 4.06 -8.85 -26.31
CA THR A 238 5.28 -9.59 -26.07
C THR A 238 5.89 -9.19 -24.74
N TYR A 239 6.02 -10.13 -23.82
CA TYR A 239 6.69 -9.93 -22.55
C TYR A 239 8.19 -10.20 -22.66
N PRO A 240 9.06 -9.47 -21.94
CA PRO A 240 10.47 -9.74 -21.89
C PRO A 240 10.75 -11.13 -21.29
N ASN A 241 11.89 -11.72 -21.66
CA ASN A 241 12.27 -13.06 -21.19
C ASN A 241 12.93 -12.99 -19.81
N ASN A 242 12.12 -12.83 -18.76
CA ASN A 242 12.53 -12.94 -17.36
C ASN A 242 11.40 -13.50 -16.50
N SER A 243 11.73 -13.98 -15.30
CA SER A 243 10.76 -14.66 -14.41
C SER A 243 9.63 -13.72 -13.94
N LEU A 244 9.89 -12.43 -13.69
CA LEU A 244 8.87 -11.47 -13.29
C LEU A 244 7.86 -11.24 -14.42
N ALA A 245 8.35 -11.07 -15.65
CA ALA A 245 7.51 -10.90 -16.82
C ALA A 245 6.59 -12.11 -17.04
N SER A 246 7.14 -13.33 -16.87
CA SER A 246 6.35 -14.56 -16.95
C SER A 246 5.25 -14.63 -15.90
N GLN A 247 5.54 -14.23 -14.64
CA GLN A 247 4.56 -14.18 -13.56
C GLN A 247 3.47 -13.14 -13.86
N LEU A 248 3.84 -11.92 -14.25
CA LEU A 248 2.88 -10.86 -14.58
C LEU A 248 2.01 -11.22 -15.79
N LYS A 249 2.55 -11.94 -16.77
CA LYS A 249 1.81 -12.48 -17.89
C LYS A 249 0.70 -13.43 -17.43
N ILE A 250 0.99 -14.31 -16.48
CA ILE A 250 -0.02 -15.20 -15.87
C ILE A 250 -1.10 -14.36 -15.16
N VAL A 251 -0.71 -13.38 -14.35
CA VAL A 251 -1.64 -12.49 -13.64
C VAL A 251 -2.61 -11.79 -14.59
N ALA A 252 -2.12 -11.20 -15.69
CA ALA A 252 -2.97 -10.53 -16.69
C ALA A 252 -4.01 -11.49 -17.30
N ARG A 253 -3.60 -12.72 -17.63
CA ARG A 253 -4.50 -13.76 -18.15
C ARG A 253 -5.59 -14.12 -17.17
N LEU A 254 -5.26 -14.35 -15.90
CA LEU A 254 -6.21 -14.73 -14.86
C LEU A 254 -7.24 -13.63 -14.60
N ILE A 255 -6.81 -12.37 -14.54
CA ILE A 255 -7.69 -11.22 -14.36
C ILE A 255 -8.66 -11.11 -15.56
N LYS A 256 -8.14 -11.13 -16.80
CA LYS A 256 -8.98 -11.02 -18.00
C LYS A 256 -9.89 -12.24 -18.18
N GLY A 257 -9.42 -13.42 -17.76
CA GLY A 257 -10.19 -14.66 -17.77
C GLY A 257 -11.36 -14.69 -16.78
N GLY A 258 -11.59 -13.59 -16.06
CA GLY A 258 -12.77 -13.35 -15.24
C GLY A 258 -12.65 -13.75 -13.79
N LEU A 259 -11.46 -14.10 -13.30
CA LEU A 259 -11.28 -14.31 -11.87
C LEU A 259 -11.51 -13.02 -11.08
N LYS A 260 -12.27 -13.13 -9.99
CA LYS A 260 -12.55 -12.03 -9.04
C LYS A 260 -11.55 -11.97 -7.90
N THR A 261 -10.39 -12.58 -8.07
CA THR A 261 -9.26 -12.55 -7.13
C THR A 261 -8.85 -11.12 -6.82
N LYS A 262 -8.71 -10.77 -5.55
CA LYS A 262 -8.43 -9.40 -5.08
C LYS A 262 -6.94 -9.06 -5.06
N VAL A 263 -6.10 -10.03 -4.70
CA VAL A 263 -4.66 -9.82 -4.50
C VAL A 263 -3.87 -10.85 -5.29
N TYR A 264 -2.96 -10.36 -6.11
CA TYR A 264 -1.96 -11.19 -6.76
C TYR A 264 -0.58 -10.84 -6.22
N MET A 265 0.23 -11.84 -5.93
CA MET A 265 1.60 -11.66 -5.48
C MET A 265 2.58 -12.32 -6.42
N VAL A 266 3.62 -11.58 -6.77
CA VAL A 266 4.76 -12.03 -7.57
C VAL A 266 6.07 -11.64 -6.90
N ASN A 267 7.15 -12.35 -7.21
CA ASN A 267 8.46 -12.11 -6.60
C ASN A 267 9.56 -12.00 -7.66
N TYR A 268 10.49 -11.08 -7.44
CA TYR A 268 11.70 -10.98 -8.23
C TYR A 268 12.91 -10.74 -7.31
N GLY A 269 13.81 -11.71 -7.24
CA GLY A 269 14.96 -11.68 -6.34
C GLY A 269 16.23 -11.18 -7.02
N GLY A 270 17.33 -11.17 -6.25
CA GLY A 270 18.67 -10.83 -6.70
C GLY A 270 19.14 -9.44 -6.27
N PHE A 271 18.32 -8.68 -5.53
CA PHE A 271 18.63 -7.31 -5.09
C PHE A 271 19.67 -7.23 -3.95
N ASP A 272 20.14 -8.35 -3.43
CA ASP A 272 21.17 -8.39 -2.38
C ASP A 272 22.57 -8.14 -2.95
N THR A 273 22.79 -6.92 -3.44
CA THR A 273 23.98 -6.51 -4.19
C THR A 273 25.09 -5.97 -3.29
N HIS A 274 25.64 -6.83 -2.41
CA HIS A 274 26.74 -6.46 -1.52
C HIS A 274 28.08 -6.24 -2.22
N ALA A 275 28.26 -6.78 -3.43
CA ALA A 275 29.49 -6.63 -4.20
C ALA A 275 29.18 -6.55 -5.69
N GLY A 276 30.02 -5.84 -6.45
CA GLY A 276 29.91 -5.76 -7.90
C GLY A 276 28.52 -5.31 -8.39
N GLN A 277 27.85 -4.43 -7.66
CA GLN A 277 26.50 -3.93 -7.96
C GLN A 277 26.44 -3.26 -9.34
N THR A 278 27.51 -2.57 -9.69
CA THR A 278 27.71 -1.93 -11.00
C THR A 278 29.00 -2.45 -11.65
N ASN A 279 29.14 -2.22 -12.94
CA ASN A 279 30.43 -2.42 -13.60
C ASN A 279 31.42 -1.32 -13.15
N SER A 280 32.67 -1.68 -12.95
CA SER A 280 33.70 -0.77 -12.43
C SER A 280 34.14 0.31 -13.43
N ILE A 281 33.90 0.11 -14.74
CA ILE A 281 34.24 1.09 -15.79
C ILE A 281 33.02 1.94 -16.14
N ASP A 282 31.85 1.34 -16.21
CA ASP A 282 30.58 2.00 -16.52
C ASP A 282 29.53 1.65 -15.47
N THR A 283 29.30 2.55 -14.51
CA THR A 283 28.35 2.34 -13.41
C THR A 283 26.89 2.33 -13.84
N THR A 284 26.58 2.63 -15.12
CA THR A 284 25.23 2.55 -15.66
C THR A 284 24.79 1.13 -16.00
N ILE A 285 25.72 0.18 -16.03
CA ILE A 285 25.48 -1.25 -16.30
C ILE A 285 25.95 -2.11 -15.12
N GLY A 286 25.52 -3.35 -15.10
CA GLY A 286 25.85 -4.32 -14.05
C GLY A 286 24.62 -5.03 -13.48
N PRO A 287 24.80 -5.88 -12.46
CA PRO A 287 23.69 -6.68 -11.91
C PRO A 287 22.48 -5.85 -11.48
N HIS A 288 22.68 -4.75 -10.76
CA HIS A 288 21.57 -3.92 -10.30
C HIS A 288 20.82 -3.24 -11.46
N ALA A 289 21.52 -2.70 -12.44
CA ALA A 289 20.91 -2.14 -13.65
C ALA A 289 20.11 -3.19 -14.42
N THR A 290 20.61 -4.43 -14.51
CA THR A 290 19.90 -5.56 -15.14
C THR A 290 18.59 -5.88 -14.41
N LEU A 291 18.61 -5.90 -13.07
CA LEU A 291 17.41 -6.13 -12.25
C LEU A 291 16.38 -5.00 -12.42
N LEU A 292 16.84 -3.75 -12.39
CA LEU A 292 15.95 -2.58 -12.57
C LEU A 292 15.34 -2.56 -13.97
N ASN A 293 16.11 -2.88 -15.02
CA ASN A 293 15.59 -3.01 -16.37
C ASN A 293 14.53 -4.11 -16.46
N ALA A 294 14.80 -5.27 -15.88
CA ALA A 294 13.86 -6.38 -15.88
C ALA A 294 12.53 -6.03 -15.22
N VAL A 295 12.56 -5.32 -14.06
CA VAL A 295 11.35 -4.84 -13.39
C VAL A 295 10.61 -3.80 -14.25
N SER A 296 11.35 -2.82 -14.75
CA SER A 296 10.80 -1.72 -15.55
C SER A 296 10.08 -2.24 -16.80
N GLU A 297 10.74 -3.11 -17.57
CA GLU A 297 10.18 -3.68 -18.80
C GLU A 297 9.03 -4.67 -18.52
N ALA A 298 9.12 -5.49 -17.47
CA ALA A 298 8.07 -6.44 -17.12
C ALA A 298 6.77 -5.71 -16.71
N VAL A 299 6.88 -4.64 -15.89
CA VAL A 299 5.73 -3.83 -15.47
C VAL A 299 5.14 -3.07 -16.66
N ASN A 300 5.97 -2.53 -17.55
CA ASN A 300 5.48 -1.86 -18.75
C ASN A 300 4.73 -2.82 -19.68
N ALA A 301 5.28 -4.01 -19.93
CA ALA A 301 4.59 -5.04 -20.71
C ALA A 301 3.23 -5.41 -20.08
N PHE A 302 3.20 -5.57 -18.77
CA PHE A 302 1.96 -5.83 -18.01
C PHE A 302 0.95 -4.69 -18.15
N GLN A 303 1.36 -3.43 -18.00
CA GLN A 303 0.48 -2.27 -18.15
C GLN A 303 -0.10 -2.15 -19.56
N ASN A 304 0.71 -2.42 -20.59
CA ASN A 304 0.27 -2.44 -21.97
C ASN A 304 -0.71 -3.60 -22.25
N ASP A 305 -0.46 -4.77 -21.67
CA ASP A 305 -1.30 -5.95 -21.83
C ASP A 305 -2.69 -5.74 -21.18
N ILE A 306 -2.74 -5.32 -19.90
CA ILE A 306 -4.02 -5.06 -19.23
C ILE A 306 -4.82 -3.92 -19.88
N LYS A 307 -4.13 -2.93 -20.47
CA LYS A 307 -4.78 -1.88 -21.28
C LYS A 307 -5.35 -2.47 -22.56
N GLY A 308 -4.58 -3.26 -23.31
CA GLY A 308 -5.07 -3.92 -24.54
C GLY A 308 -6.19 -4.92 -24.27
N LEU A 309 -6.22 -5.51 -23.08
CA LEU A 309 -7.27 -6.40 -22.60
C LEU A 309 -8.48 -5.65 -21.98
N GLU A 310 -8.44 -4.31 -21.92
CA GLU A 310 -9.51 -3.46 -21.38
C GLU A 310 -9.88 -3.77 -19.91
N ILE A 311 -8.85 -4.01 -19.08
CA ILE A 311 -8.99 -4.27 -17.64
C ILE A 311 -8.11 -3.35 -16.77
N ASP A 312 -7.45 -2.35 -17.36
CA ASP A 312 -6.56 -1.43 -16.68
C ASP A 312 -7.26 -0.51 -15.66
N ASP A 313 -8.58 -0.30 -15.80
CA ASP A 313 -9.38 0.46 -14.84
C ASP A 313 -9.51 -0.22 -13.46
N ARG A 314 -9.37 -1.53 -13.40
CA ARG A 314 -9.57 -2.31 -12.18
C ARG A 314 -8.29 -2.89 -11.58
N VAL A 315 -7.12 -2.49 -12.09
CA VAL A 315 -5.84 -3.03 -11.66
C VAL A 315 -4.87 -1.91 -11.27
N ILE A 316 -4.35 -1.99 -10.05
CA ILE A 316 -3.15 -1.26 -9.65
C ILE A 316 -2.07 -2.23 -9.20
N GLY A 317 -0.83 -1.80 -9.24
CA GLY A 317 0.28 -2.57 -8.70
C GLY A 317 1.16 -1.74 -7.79
N MET A 318 1.88 -2.42 -6.91
CA MET A 318 2.95 -1.83 -6.12
C MET A 318 4.17 -2.73 -6.08
N THR A 319 5.35 -2.11 -5.96
CA THR A 319 6.59 -2.83 -5.62
C THR A 319 6.91 -2.60 -4.16
N TYR A 320 7.60 -3.55 -3.50
CA TYR A 320 8.28 -3.29 -2.23
C TYR A 320 9.56 -4.12 -2.13
N SER A 321 10.49 -3.64 -1.32
CA SER A 321 11.66 -4.40 -0.90
C SER A 321 11.70 -4.39 0.62
N GLU A 322 12.21 -5.43 1.25
CA GLU A 322 12.16 -5.63 2.71
C GLU A 322 12.90 -4.54 3.49
N PHE A 323 13.92 -3.94 2.88
CA PHE A 323 14.63 -2.76 3.37
C PHE A 323 15.37 -2.07 2.20
N GLY A 324 15.95 -0.91 2.47
CA GLY A 324 16.84 -0.20 1.56
C GLY A 324 18.32 -0.51 1.81
N ARG A 325 19.20 0.33 1.27
CA ARG A 325 20.65 0.18 1.40
C ARG A 325 21.26 1.39 2.12
N ARG A 326 22.43 1.20 2.70
CA ARG A 326 23.21 2.27 3.33
C ARG A 326 23.44 3.43 2.38
N THR A 327 23.57 4.64 2.93
CA THR A 327 23.86 5.84 2.15
C THR A 327 25.19 5.71 1.41
N LYS A 328 26.22 5.21 2.12
CA LYS A 328 27.56 5.01 1.55
C LYS A 328 27.69 3.63 0.90
N SER A 329 28.33 3.59 -0.27
CA SER A 329 28.78 2.34 -0.88
C SER A 329 29.92 1.70 -0.08
N ASN A 330 30.07 0.38 -0.22
CA ASN A 330 31.15 -0.36 0.40
C ASN A 330 32.37 -0.52 -0.54
N ALA A 331 33.47 -1.05 -0.03
CA ALA A 331 34.71 -1.25 -0.80
C ALA A 331 34.60 -2.33 -1.87
N SER A 332 33.60 -3.21 -1.81
CA SER A 332 33.35 -4.29 -2.77
C SER A 332 32.57 -3.82 -4.00
N GLY A 333 32.30 -2.52 -4.15
CA GLY A 333 31.48 -1.98 -5.25
C GLY A 333 30.01 -2.35 -5.16
N GLY A 334 29.50 -2.40 -3.94
CA GLY A 334 28.09 -2.67 -3.62
C GLY A 334 27.63 -1.85 -2.43
N THR A 335 26.57 -2.30 -1.77
CA THR A 335 25.94 -1.62 -0.64
C THR A 335 25.52 -2.59 0.44
N ASP A 336 25.64 -2.17 1.70
CA ASP A 336 25.20 -2.94 2.85
C ASP A 336 23.74 -2.64 3.20
N HIS A 337 23.10 -3.52 3.99
CA HIS A 337 21.70 -3.38 4.40
C HIS A 337 21.47 -2.05 5.10
N GLY A 338 20.42 -1.34 4.68
CA GLY A 338 20.02 -0.04 5.18
C GLY A 338 18.51 0.03 5.47
N ALA A 339 18.00 1.22 5.76
CA ALA A 339 16.65 1.39 6.26
C ALA A 339 15.62 1.61 5.14
N ALA A 340 15.44 2.84 4.68
CA ALA A 340 14.38 3.19 3.75
C ALA A 340 14.79 3.05 2.27
N ALA A 341 13.80 2.74 1.43
CA ALA A 341 13.94 2.68 -0.03
C ALA A 341 12.72 3.34 -0.71
N PRO A 342 12.82 3.74 -1.98
CA PRO A 342 11.65 4.13 -2.75
C PRO A 342 10.74 2.93 -3.02
N LEU A 343 9.43 3.20 -3.12
CA LEU A 343 8.40 2.26 -3.49
C LEU A 343 7.65 2.82 -4.70
N PHE A 344 7.30 1.96 -5.65
CA PHE A 344 6.56 2.35 -6.85
C PHE A 344 5.12 1.84 -6.75
N LEU A 345 4.15 2.74 -7.03
CA LEU A 345 2.79 2.34 -7.38
C LEU A 345 2.58 2.62 -8.87
N PHE A 346 1.86 1.74 -9.55
CA PHE A 346 1.61 1.86 -10.98
C PHE A 346 0.19 1.43 -11.36
N GLY A 347 -0.35 2.04 -12.39
CA GLY A 347 -1.68 1.77 -12.91
C GLY A 347 -2.42 3.04 -13.33
N LYS A 348 -3.50 2.90 -14.09
CA LYS A 348 -4.31 4.00 -14.61
C LYS A 348 -4.92 4.88 -13.50
N ASN A 349 -5.28 4.26 -12.39
CA ASN A 349 -5.92 4.93 -11.26
C ASN A 349 -4.93 5.38 -10.17
N VAL A 350 -3.63 5.19 -10.39
CA VAL A 350 -2.58 5.72 -9.52
C VAL A 350 -2.40 7.21 -9.81
N ARG A 351 -2.24 8.02 -8.78
CA ARG A 351 -1.88 9.42 -8.90
C ARG A 351 -0.39 9.52 -9.23
N GLY A 352 -0.05 9.72 -10.49
CA GLY A 352 1.33 9.79 -10.95
C GLY A 352 2.12 10.94 -10.32
N GLY A 353 3.44 10.78 -10.27
CA GLY A 353 4.35 11.79 -9.74
C GLY A 353 5.29 11.26 -8.66
N VAL A 354 5.95 12.15 -7.94
CA VAL A 354 6.82 11.84 -6.79
C VAL A 354 6.09 12.25 -5.52
N PHE A 355 5.89 11.32 -4.59
CA PHE A 355 5.38 11.58 -3.26
C PHE A 355 6.54 11.56 -2.23
N GLY A 356 6.62 12.61 -1.41
CA GLY A 356 7.72 12.85 -0.48
C GLY A 356 8.86 13.64 -1.13
N LYS A 357 9.93 13.84 -0.36
CA LYS A 357 11.13 14.57 -0.78
C LYS A 357 12.27 13.58 -1.04
N ASN A 358 13.25 13.98 -1.82
CA ASN A 358 14.51 13.25 -1.87
C ASN A 358 15.06 13.05 -0.46
N PRO A 359 15.73 11.91 -0.18
CA PRO A 359 16.35 11.70 1.11
C PRO A 359 17.39 12.80 1.39
N ASP A 360 17.41 13.31 2.62
CA ASP A 360 18.46 14.21 3.05
C ASP A 360 19.76 13.42 3.30
N LEU A 361 20.74 13.66 2.47
CA LEU A 361 22.02 12.96 2.54
C LEU A 361 23.05 13.79 3.30
N PRO A 362 23.85 13.17 4.19
CA PRO A 362 24.94 13.87 4.87
C PRO A 362 26.00 14.31 3.85
N ILE A 363 26.65 15.45 4.13
CA ILE A 363 27.76 15.96 3.31
C ILE A 363 28.91 14.95 3.26
N THR A 364 29.19 14.30 4.40
CA THR A 364 30.18 13.23 4.50
C THR A 364 29.49 11.98 5.04
N ALA A 365 29.19 11.04 4.14
CA ALA A 365 28.55 9.78 4.51
C ALA A 365 29.54 8.78 5.10
N THR A 366 29.12 8.07 6.14
CA THR A 366 29.81 6.94 6.75
C THR A 366 29.13 5.62 6.37
N THR A 367 29.80 4.50 6.63
CA THR A 367 29.22 3.16 6.40
C THR A 367 28.06 2.83 7.32
N ASN A 368 27.83 3.63 8.38
CA ASN A 368 26.72 3.45 9.32
C ASN A 368 25.48 4.29 8.98
N ASP A 369 25.61 5.25 8.03
CA ASP A 369 24.50 6.13 7.71
C ASP A 369 23.42 5.41 6.92
N ASN A 370 22.20 5.52 7.44
CA ASN A 370 20.98 5.02 6.81
C ASN A 370 20.20 6.18 6.20
N ILE A 371 19.39 5.85 5.22
CA ILE A 371 18.35 6.75 4.73
C ILE A 371 17.20 6.71 5.73
N PRO A 372 16.87 7.81 6.41
CA PRO A 372 15.73 7.85 7.32
C PRO A 372 14.43 7.70 6.51
N TYR A 373 13.46 6.95 7.07
CA TYR A 373 12.17 6.86 6.41
C TYR A 373 11.38 8.16 6.58
N GLN A 374 10.67 8.55 5.52
CA GLN A 374 9.73 9.68 5.51
C GLN A 374 8.29 9.17 5.49
N THR A 375 8.06 8.06 4.82
CA THR A 375 6.74 7.44 4.68
C THR A 375 6.75 6.07 5.34
N ASP A 376 5.87 5.88 6.32
CA ASP A 376 5.62 4.55 6.88
C ASP A 376 4.89 3.70 5.84
N PHE A 377 5.42 2.51 5.51
CA PHE A 377 4.84 1.64 4.50
C PHE A 377 3.38 1.26 4.81
N ARG A 378 3.00 1.21 6.08
CA ARG A 378 1.65 0.90 6.53
C ARG A 378 0.63 1.99 6.16
N SER A 379 1.09 3.24 6.00
CA SER A 379 0.27 4.32 5.44
C SER A 379 -0.07 4.09 3.97
N ILE A 380 0.83 3.43 3.22
CA ILE A 380 0.58 3.02 1.84
C ILE A 380 -0.48 1.92 1.81
N TYR A 381 -0.35 0.90 2.67
CA TYR A 381 -1.35 -0.17 2.80
C TYR A 381 -2.72 0.38 3.19
N ASN A 382 -2.76 1.26 4.21
CA ASN A 382 -3.99 1.94 4.61
C ASN A 382 -4.63 2.72 3.46
N SER A 383 -3.80 3.41 2.64
CA SER A 383 -4.29 4.16 1.48
C SER A 383 -4.85 3.24 0.39
N ILE A 384 -4.25 2.09 0.16
CA ILE A 384 -4.76 1.07 -0.77
C ILE A 384 -6.08 0.51 -0.26
N LEU A 385 -6.17 0.15 1.02
CA LEU A 385 -7.42 -0.34 1.62
C LEU A 385 -8.54 0.70 1.51
N THR A 386 -8.29 1.95 1.88
CA THR A 386 -9.28 3.03 1.87
C THR A 386 -9.64 3.49 0.46
N ASN A 387 -8.64 3.81 -0.37
CA ASN A 387 -8.86 4.53 -1.62
C ASN A 387 -8.94 3.63 -2.85
N TRP A 388 -8.50 2.37 -2.73
CA TRP A 388 -8.60 1.39 -3.80
C TRP A 388 -9.66 0.34 -3.51
N PHE A 389 -9.59 -0.32 -2.37
CA PHE A 389 -10.58 -1.33 -2.00
C PHE A 389 -11.83 -0.77 -1.33
N CYS A 390 -11.87 0.53 -1.02
CA CYS A 390 -13.01 1.22 -0.41
C CYS A 390 -13.41 0.67 0.97
N VAL A 391 -12.44 0.17 1.70
CA VAL A 391 -12.64 -0.33 3.06
C VAL A 391 -12.97 0.85 3.98
N LYS A 392 -13.98 0.68 4.84
CA LYS A 392 -14.37 1.70 5.81
C LYS A 392 -13.27 1.92 6.85
N GLU A 393 -13.15 3.14 7.37
CA GLU A 393 -12.10 3.49 8.34
C GLU A 393 -12.16 2.61 9.60
N THR A 394 -13.36 2.25 10.06
CA THR A 394 -13.57 1.34 11.21
C THR A 394 -12.95 -0.03 10.98
N ASP A 395 -13.11 -0.57 9.79
CA ASP A 395 -12.63 -1.89 9.40
C ASP A 395 -11.12 -1.86 9.15
N ASN A 396 -10.62 -0.75 8.57
CA ASN A 396 -9.19 -0.52 8.38
C ASN A 396 -8.39 -0.59 9.69
N MET A 397 -8.94 -0.05 10.76
CA MET A 397 -8.28 -0.10 12.07
C MET A 397 -8.16 -1.54 12.60
N GLN A 398 -9.12 -2.41 12.30
CA GLN A 398 -9.07 -3.83 12.63
C GLN A 398 -8.06 -4.59 11.73
N ILE A 399 -8.06 -4.29 10.43
CA ILE A 399 -7.16 -4.91 9.45
C ILE A 399 -5.71 -4.53 9.72
N MET A 400 -5.45 -3.24 9.95
CA MET A 400 -4.10 -2.71 10.16
C MET A 400 -3.64 -2.80 11.61
N LEU A 401 -4.52 -3.20 12.54
CA LEU A 401 -4.29 -3.31 13.99
C LEU A 401 -3.89 -2.01 14.68
N LYS A 402 -3.82 -0.92 13.94
CA LYS A 402 -3.46 0.43 14.38
C LYS A 402 -3.93 1.44 13.32
N GLN A 403 -4.17 2.66 13.73
CA GLN A 403 -4.52 3.73 12.81
C GLN A 403 -3.25 4.27 12.11
N TYR A 404 -3.26 4.30 10.80
CA TYR A 404 -2.22 4.91 9.96
C TYR A 404 -2.84 6.01 9.08
N PRO A 405 -2.12 7.09 8.80
CA PRO A 405 -2.64 8.13 7.91
C PRO A 405 -2.84 7.58 6.48
N THR A 406 -3.87 8.07 5.81
CA THR A 406 -4.01 7.90 4.36
C THR A 406 -3.18 8.93 3.62
N ILE A 407 -2.51 8.54 2.55
CA ILE A 407 -1.73 9.40 1.69
C ILE A 407 -2.30 9.36 0.26
N PRO A 408 -2.23 10.46 -0.51
CA PRO A 408 -2.95 10.62 -1.77
C PRO A 408 -2.22 9.94 -2.95
N LEU A 409 -2.17 8.60 -2.96
CA LEU A 409 -1.50 7.81 -3.99
C LEU A 409 -2.44 7.33 -5.11
N ILE A 410 -3.74 7.34 -4.85
CA ILE A 410 -4.77 6.83 -5.76
C ILE A 410 -5.75 7.95 -6.07
N ASN A 411 -6.26 7.98 -7.31
CA ASN A 411 -7.20 9.00 -7.75
C ASN A 411 -8.50 8.91 -6.93
N ALA A 412 -8.96 10.02 -6.39
CA ALA A 412 -10.05 10.07 -5.43
C ALA A 412 -11.42 9.61 -5.95
N SER A 413 -11.64 9.70 -7.26
CA SER A 413 -12.89 9.25 -7.92
C SER A 413 -13.14 7.74 -7.84
N VAL A 414 -12.12 6.97 -7.44
CA VAL A 414 -12.15 5.51 -7.50
C VAL A 414 -13.16 4.89 -6.54
N CYS A 415 -13.34 5.41 -5.33
CA CYS A 415 -14.25 4.84 -4.34
C CYS A 415 -15.62 5.56 -4.27
N GLY A 416 -16.00 6.30 -5.30
CA GLY A 416 -17.26 7.04 -5.25
C GLY A 416 -17.29 8.14 -4.16
N VAL A 417 -16.19 8.29 -3.42
CA VAL A 417 -15.88 9.55 -2.78
C VAL A 417 -15.54 10.46 -3.95
N ALA A 418 -16.59 11.05 -4.58
CA ALA A 418 -16.35 12.26 -5.28
C ALA A 418 -15.46 13.06 -4.34
N MET A 419 -14.18 13.33 -4.70
CA MET A 419 -13.76 14.66 -4.38
C MET A 419 -14.85 15.48 -5.06
N GLU A 420 -15.81 15.92 -4.26
CA GLU A 420 -16.44 17.12 -4.62
C GLU A 420 -15.25 17.98 -5.04
N ASN A 421 -15.18 18.34 -6.34
CA ASN A 421 -14.77 19.64 -6.71
C ASN A 421 -15.75 20.53 -5.92
N SER A 422 -15.57 20.54 -4.62
CA SER A 422 -16.15 21.52 -3.77
C SER A 422 -15.44 22.78 -4.24
N THR A 423 -16.01 23.42 -5.20
CA THR A 423 -16.37 24.81 -5.00
C THR A 423 -16.85 24.81 -3.58
N PHE A 424 -15.93 25.19 -2.66
CA PHE A 424 -16.10 25.19 -1.24
C PHE A 424 -17.33 26.02 -0.85
N ALA A 425 -18.53 25.45 -1.03
CA ALA A 425 -19.78 25.95 -0.56
C ALA A 425 -20.25 24.99 0.52
N GLY A 426 -19.89 25.28 1.75
CA GLY A 426 -20.43 24.60 2.94
C GLY A 426 -19.37 23.96 3.84
N ASN A 427 -18.77 24.75 4.72
CA ASN A 427 -18.75 24.58 6.19
C ASN A 427 -17.96 23.44 6.79
N THR A 428 -16.79 23.61 7.05
CA THR A 428 -15.89 23.43 8.20
C THR A 428 -14.51 23.06 7.72
N MET A 429 -13.71 24.07 7.41
CA MET A 429 -12.31 23.90 6.98
C MET A 429 -11.38 23.59 8.14
N ILE A 430 -11.87 23.76 9.39
CA ILE A 430 -11.14 23.47 10.61
C ILE A 430 -12.11 22.99 11.70
N SER A 431 -11.78 21.88 12.35
CA SER A 431 -12.53 21.29 13.45
C SER A 431 -11.61 20.88 14.59
N ASN A 432 -12.17 20.60 15.77
CA ASN A 432 -11.44 20.03 16.89
C ASN A 432 -12.31 19.07 17.70
N TYR A 433 -11.71 18.04 18.24
CA TYR A 433 -12.36 17.08 19.13
C TYR A 433 -11.36 16.53 20.16
N PRO A 434 -11.78 16.46 21.45
CA PRO A 434 -13.02 16.98 22.02
C PRO A 434 -13.09 18.51 22.03
N ASN A 435 -14.31 19.05 22.06
CA ASN A 435 -14.58 20.44 22.30
C ASN A 435 -15.92 20.57 23.06
N PRO A 436 -15.94 21.00 24.33
CA PRO A 436 -14.82 21.48 25.14
C PRO A 436 -13.77 20.44 25.45
N PHE A 437 -12.52 20.88 25.78
CA PHE A 437 -11.40 20.00 26.11
C PHE A 437 -10.72 20.43 27.42
N SER A 438 -10.09 19.46 28.13
CA SER A 438 -9.32 19.73 29.34
C SER A 438 -7.81 19.54 29.14
N ALA A 439 -7.35 18.33 28.84
CA ALA A 439 -5.94 18.03 28.68
C ALA A 439 -5.41 18.32 27.29
N GLN A 440 -6.15 17.91 26.27
CA GLN A 440 -5.76 18.09 24.86
C GLN A 440 -6.97 18.03 23.94
N THR A 441 -6.83 18.57 22.73
CA THR A 441 -7.78 18.43 21.63
C THR A 441 -7.04 18.20 20.32
N ARG A 442 -7.58 17.31 19.50
CA ARG A 442 -7.09 17.11 18.13
C ARG A 442 -7.79 18.14 17.22
N ILE A 443 -7.00 18.88 16.50
CA ILE A 443 -7.47 19.86 15.51
C ILE A 443 -7.29 19.23 14.14
N GLU A 444 -8.37 19.12 13.41
CA GLU A 444 -8.38 18.64 12.02
C GLU A 444 -8.69 19.81 11.10
N PHE A 445 -7.93 19.92 10.02
CA PHE A 445 -8.08 21.00 9.05
C PHE A 445 -7.83 20.51 7.63
N LYS A 446 -8.53 21.15 6.70
CA LYS A 446 -8.39 20.87 5.27
C LYS A 446 -7.55 21.94 4.62
N THR A 447 -6.51 21.54 3.89
CA THR A 447 -5.69 22.42 3.06
C THR A 447 -5.96 22.18 1.58
N ALA A 448 -5.89 23.25 0.77
CA ALA A 448 -5.95 23.16 -0.69
C ALA A 448 -4.56 22.87 -1.32
N GLY A 449 -3.55 22.61 -0.47
CA GLY A 449 -2.14 22.62 -0.85
C GLY A 449 -1.55 24.04 -0.70
N GLY A 450 -0.21 24.15 -0.82
CA GLY A 450 0.50 25.41 -0.64
C GLY A 450 0.68 25.83 0.82
N ALA A 451 1.07 27.08 1.03
CA ALA A 451 1.34 27.63 2.36
C ALA A 451 0.07 27.56 3.24
N THR A 452 0.21 26.97 4.41
CA THR A 452 -0.86 26.72 5.36
C THR A 452 -0.43 27.11 6.76
N LEU A 453 -1.21 27.97 7.40
CA LEU A 453 -0.97 28.48 8.75
C LEU A 453 -2.17 28.16 9.63
N VAL A 454 -1.96 27.45 10.75
CA VAL A 454 -2.97 27.20 11.77
C VAL A 454 -2.52 27.86 13.08
N GLN A 455 -3.35 28.73 13.62
CA GLN A 455 -3.04 29.53 14.79
C GLN A 455 -4.12 29.41 15.86
N LEU A 456 -3.70 29.47 17.11
CA LEU A 456 -4.55 29.66 18.28
C LEU A 456 -4.55 31.14 18.65
N LEU A 457 -5.73 31.73 18.80
CA LEU A 457 -5.92 33.11 19.19
C LEU A 457 -6.76 33.20 20.48
N ASP A 458 -6.53 34.26 21.24
CA ASP A 458 -7.41 34.64 22.34
C ASP A 458 -8.69 35.36 21.85
N THR A 459 -9.53 35.78 22.77
CA THR A 459 -10.79 36.48 22.47
C THR A 459 -10.58 37.88 21.90
N SER A 460 -9.40 38.47 22.04
CA SER A 460 -9.02 39.76 21.41
C SER A 460 -8.51 39.57 19.97
N GLY A 461 -8.29 38.34 19.52
CA GLY A 461 -7.69 38.02 18.21
C GLY A 461 -6.17 38.01 18.22
N THR A 462 -5.54 38.10 19.40
CA THR A 462 -4.08 38.00 19.55
C THR A 462 -3.63 36.55 19.40
N VAL A 463 -2.58 36.32 18.59
CA VAL A 463 -2.03 34.98 18.39
C VAL A 463 -1.30 34.51 19.65
N ILE A 464 -1.82 33.47 20.28
CA ILE A 464 -1.23 32.80 21.45
C ILE A 464 -0.18 31.78 21.01
N LYS A 465 -0.50 31.02 19.94
CA LYS A 465 0.34 29.92 19.47
C LYS A 465 0.17 29.68 17.99
N ILE A 466 1.28 29.42 17.29
CA ILE A 466 1.28 28.86 15.95
C ILE A 466 1.32 27.34 16.10
N LEU A 467 0.34 26.66 15.52
CA LEU A 467 0.18 25.22 15.59
C LEU A 467 0.73 24.53 14.33
N VAL A 468 0.57 25.17 13.19
CA VAL A 468 1.09 24.74 11.90
C VAL A 468 1.54 25.97 11.14
N ASP A 469 2.75 25.94 10.57
CA ASP A 469 3.28 26.91 9.62
C ASP A 469 4.16 26.15 8.62
N MET A 470 3.52 25.64 7.56
CA MET A 470 4.21 24.86 6.53
C MET A 470 3.48 24.88 5.20
N SER A 471 4.20 24.52 4.15
CA SER A 471 3.62 24.32 2.83
C SER A 471 3.27 22.85 2.63
N TYR A 472 2.00 22.57 2.32
CA TYR A 472 1.53 21.24 1.94
C TYR A 472 1.61 21.08 0.42
N PRO A 473 2.19 19.98 -0.06
CA PRO A 473 2.33 19.77 -1.51
C PRO A 473 0.98 19.54 -2.21
N TYR A 474 -0.05 19.09 -1.46
CA TYR A 474 -1.35 18.73 -2.00
C TYR A 474 -2.51 19.16 -1.10
N ALA A 475 -3.70 19.27 -1.71
CA ALA A 475 -4.95 19.41 -0.96
C ALA A 475 -5.24 18.13 -0.16
N GLY A 476 -5.73 18.28 1.06
CA GLY A 476 -6.07 17.12 1.91
C GLY A 476 -6.44 17.50 3.34
N MET A 477 -6.89 16.49 4.09
CA MET A 477 -7.14 16.59 5.53
C MET A 477 -5.83 16.40 6.28
N ASN A 478 -5.58 17.24 7.27
CA ASN A 478 -4.41 17.21 8.13
C ASN A 478 -4.85 17.38 9.58
N SER A 479 -3.99 17.06 10.53
CA SER A 479 -4.29 17.25 11.93
C SER A 479 -3.08 17.65 12.75
N VAL A 480 -3.34 18.36 13.86
CA VAL A 480 -2.35 18.71 14.89
C VAL A 480 -3.00 18.62 16.25
N THR A 481 -2.23 18.18 17.26
CA THR A 481 -2.72 18.12 18.64
C THR A 481 -2.37 19.42 19.39
N LEU A 482 -3.39 20.03 20.00
CA LEU A 482 -3.22 21.13 20.94
C LEU A 482 -3.29 20.58 22.36
N PHE A 483 -2.17 20.72 23.10
CA PHE A 483 -2.11 20.43 24.52
C PHE A 483 -2.56 21.64 25.33
N GLY A 484 -3.51 21.42 26.23
CA GLY A 484 -4.14 22.48 27.04
C GLY A 484 -3.45 22.75 28.40
N SER A 485 -2.33 22.07 28.72
CA SER A 485 -1.66 22.17 30.02
C SER A 485 -1.25 23.60 30.41
N ASN A 486 -0.96 24.43 29.42
CA ASN A 486 -0.52 25.82 29.63
C ASN A 486 -1.56 26.86 29.16
N LEU A 487 -2.80 26.44 28.94
CA LEU A 487 -3.90 27.32 28.53
C LEU A 487 -4.88 27.48 29.68
N PRO A 488 -5.18 28.71 30.14
CA PRO A 488 -6.26 28.97 31.05
C PRO A 488 -7.60 28.45 30.54
N ALA A 489 -8.52 28.11 31.44
CA ALA A 489 -9.89 27.80 31.04
C ALA A 489 -10.53 29.04 30.37
N GLY A 490 -11.20 28.84 29.24
CA GLY A 490 -11.77 29.95 28.48
C GLY A 490 -12.06 29.61 27.02
N VAL A 491 -12.52 30.65 26.32
CA VAL A 491 -12.82 30.59 24.89
C VAL A 491 -11.61 31.04 24.09
N TYR A 492 -11.32 30.29 23.03
CA TYR A 492 -10.24 30.56 22.08
C TYR A 492 -10.75 30.41 20.66
N TYR A 493 -9.98 30.94 19.71
CA TYR A 493 -10.25 30.78 18.29
C TYR A 493 -9.11 30.04 17.60
N LEU A 494 -9.46 29.07 16.76
CA LEU A 494 -8.54 28.47 15.80
C LEU A 494 -8.70 29.23 14.47
N ARG A 495 -7.60 29.73 13.92
CA ARG A 495 -7.56 30.34 12.62
C ARG A 495 -6.74 29.48 11.68
N LEU A 496 -7.35 29.03 10.59
CA LEU A 496 -6.69 28.39 9.46
C LEU A 496 -6.57 29.41 8.33
N GLN A 497 -5.38 29.63 7.85
CA GLN A 497 -5.10 30.39 6.64
C GLN A 497 -4.42 29.47 5.61
N ASN A 498 -4.98 29.41 4.40
CA ASN A 498 -4.42 28.64 3.28
C ASN A 498 -4.50 29.51 2.03
N GLY A 499 -3.37 30.05 1.60
CA GLY A 499 -3.29 31.08 0.59
C GLY A 499 -4.07 32.35 0.99
N ILE A 500 -5.02 32.77 0.16
CA ILE A 500 -5.89 33.93 0.42
C ILE A 500 -7.11 33.59 1.29
N ASN A 501 -7.38 32.32 1.53
CA ASN A 501 -8.56 31.89 2.29
C ASN A 501 -8.26 31.82 3.78
N GLN A 502 -9.20 32.30 4.58
CA GLN A 502 -9.11 32.28 6.05
C GLN A 502 -10.39 31.71 6.64
N TYR A 503 -10.24 30.83 7.65
CA TYR A 503 -11.34 30.19 8.39
C TYR A 503 -11.09 30.30 9.89
N VAL A 504 -12.15 30.53 10.64
CA VAL A 504 -12.07 30.66 12.10
C VAL A 504 -13.09 29.74 12.77
N LYS A 505 -12.67 29.07 13.84
CA LYS A 505 -13.51 28.20 14.66
C LYS A 505 -13.30 28.49 16.14
N THR A 506 -14.40 28.55 16.90
CA THR A 506 -14.38 28.66 18.36
C THR A 506 -14.07 27.31 19.01
N ILE A 507 -13.16 27.34 20.00
CA ILE A 507 -12.85 26.18 20.86
C ILE A 507 -12.92 26.60 22.32
N ILE A 508 -13.26 25.65 23.21
CA ILE A 508 -13.47 25.89 24.64
C ILE A 508 -12.51 25.01 25.42
N LYS A 509 -11.66 25.64 26.25
CA LYS A 509 -10.79 24.99 27.23
C LYS A 509 -11.50 25.00 28.59
N MET A 510 -11.67 23.80 29.17
CA MET A 510 -12.17 23.65 30.55
C MET A 510 -11.04 23.63 31.56
#